data_08cbe87efcab77ca450b023c23f3fbd7
#
_entry.id   08cbe87efcab77ca450b023c23f3fbd7
#
_cell.length_a   1.000
_cell.length_b   1.000
_cell.length_c   1.000
_cell.angle_alpha   90.00
_cell.angle_beta   90.00
_cell.angle_gamma   90.00
#
_symmetry.space_group_name_H-M   'P 1'
#
loop_
_entity.id
_entity.type
_entity.pdbx_description
1 polymer ?
#
loop_
_entity_poly.entity_id
_entity_poly.type
_entity_poly.pdbx_seq_one_letter_code
_entity_poly.pdbx_strand_id
1 'polypeptide(L)'
;MVDKQKDIEQATQDIVRNLQCILPTSPEEITKAMRQCMDAIELRMFDLAHFCEQETIRSQKAEAHLAACLMGAAMNEALLALMCLQYESDVTTTTQFRYSTRKKPRPFRDVIADWKLEQFIKVAEEREWISAGIVSEEIKIALAEGFRELMPITHPEMTEEAIMRGAESFFVYPGTAMLRMTQDLRNAIHAGKWMRSKSPFVAEHFTQWCHFATHLSGEIRMCLLHLIMKRNSKVATEKMLELSEMLDKLPPAYRALFEEQVRAQLHLSIDKETP
;
A
#
# COMPACT_ATOMS: atom_id res chain seq x y z
N MET A 1 13.35 -31.61 27.92
CA MET A 1 13.82 -31.96 26.57
C MET A 1 12.74 -31.73 25.51
N VAL A 2 11.49 -32.09 25.77
CA VAL A 2 10.36 -31.91 24.80
C VAL A 2 10.10 -30.45 24.42
N ASP A 3 10.24 -29.51 25.36
CA ASP A 3 10.01 -28.07 25.04
C ASP A 3 11.06 -27.51 24.07
N LYS A 4 12.33 -27.87 24.22
CA LYS A 4 13.40 -27.42 23.33
C LYS A 4 13.25 -27.94 21.89
N GLN A 5 12.66 -29.11 21.72
CA GLN A 5 12.44 -29.70 20.40
C GLN A 5 11.32 -28.97 19.65
N LYS A 6 10.26 -28.57 20.37
CA LYS A 6 9.18 -27.74 19.81
C LYS A 6 9.68 -26.35 19.42
N ASP A 7 10.54 -25.74 20.24
CA ASP A 7 11.12 -24.42 19.93
C ASP A 7 12.01 -24.49 18.67
N ILE A 8 12.75 -25.59 18.48
CA ILE A 8 13.57 -25.81 17.27
C ILE A 8 12.70 -26.07 16.05
N GLU A 9 11.62 -26.85 16.17
CA GLU A 9 10.68 -27.10 15.07
C GLU A 9 9.98 -25.80 14.64
N GLN A 10 9.54 -25.00 15.60
CA GLN A 10 8.92 -23.69 15.31
C GLN A 10 9.91 -22.75 14.65
N ALA A 11 11.12 -22.63 15.16
CA ALA A 11 12.18 -21.81 14.58
C ALA A 11 12.55 -22.27 13.16
N THR A 12 12.60 -23.59 12.91
CA THR A 12 12.84 -24.15 11.58
C THR A 12 11.73 -23.80 10.60
N GLN A 13 10.46 -23.91 11.02
CA GLN A 13 9.32 -23.50 10.19
C GLN A 13 9.36 -22.01 9.85
N ASP A 14 9.75 -21.18 10.81
CA ASP A 14 9.87 -19.74 10.61
C ASP A 14 11.01 -19.36 9.65
N ILE A 15 12.13 -20.12 9.65
CA ILE A 15 13.22 -19.96 8.67
C ILE A 15 12.74 -20.31 7.27
N VAL A 16 12.17 -21.50 7.09
CA VAL A 16 11.70 -21.95 5.76
C VAL A 16 10.68 -20.96 5.21
N ARG A 17 9.78 -20.48 6.07
CA ARG A 17 8.81 -19.43 5.71
C ARG A 17 9.50 -18.13 5.28
N ASN A 18 10.55 -17.71 5.97
CA ASN A 18 11.29 -16.49 5.65
C ASN A 18 12.16 -16.63 4.40
N LEU A 19 12.74 -17.81 4.15
CA LEU A 19 13.48 -18.10 2.93
C LEU A 19 12.59 -18.06 1.68
N GLN A 20 11.35 -18.56 1.79
CA GLN A 20 10.35 -18.44 0.72
C GLN A 20 9.95 -16.98 0.42
N CYS A 21 10.06 -16.08 1.41
CA CYS A 21 9.85 -14.63 1.20
C CYS A 21 11.00 -13.93 0.46
N ILE A 22 12.21 -14.54 0.43
CA ILE A 22 13.40 -13.88 -0.10
C ILE A 22 13.64 -14.22 -1.58
N LEU A 23 13.12 -15.34 -2.08
CA LEU A 23 13.39 -15.87 -3.41
C LEU A 23 12.13 -16.18 -4.25
N PRO A 24 11.06 -15.39 -4.18
CA PRO A 24 9.90 -15.65 -5.02
C PRO A 24 10.25 -15.37 -6.48
N THR A 25 9.95 -16.32 -7.36
CA THR A 25 10.22 -16.26 -8.80
C THR A 25 8.98 -15.91 -9.61
N SER A 26 7.78 -16.07 -9.04
CA SER A 26 6.50 -15.74 -9.68
C SER A 26 5.70 -14.71 -8.89
N PRO A 27 4.76 -13.98 -9.53
CA PRO A 27 3.84 -13.06 -8.84
C PRO A 27 3.01 -13.72 -7.73
N GLU A 28 2.62 -14.97 -7.92
CA GLU A 28 1.86 -15.74 -6.92
C GLU A 28 2.73 -16.05 -5.70
N GLU A 29 3.98 -16.42 -5.90
CA GLU A 29 4.96 -16.68 -4.83
C GLU A 29 5.28 -15.41 -4.06
N ILE A 30 5.46 -14.27 -4.75
CA ILE A 30 5.64 -12.95 -4.13
C ILE A 30 4.43 -12.64 -3.22
N THR A 31 3.22 -12.81 -3.75
CA THR A 31 1.99 -12.58 -3.00
C THR A 31 1.89 -13.50 -1.79
N LYS A 32 2.21 -14.79 -1.95
CA LYS A 32 2.21 -15.78 -0.85
C LYS A 32 3.23 -15.41 0.23
N ALA A 33 4.44 -15.04 -0.18
CA ALA A 33 5.51 -14.64 0.72
C ALA A 33 5.15 -13.38 1.51
N MET A 34 4.59 -12.36 0.86
CA MET A 34 4.11 -11.13 1.53
C MET A 34 3.06 -11.46 2.60
N ARG A 35 2.09 -12.33 2.28
CA ARG A 35 1.04 -12.75 3.23
C ARG A 35 1.59 -13.43 4.48
N GLN A 36 2.68 -14.19 4.36
CA GLN A 36 3.30 -14.89 5.48
C GLN A 36 4.02 -13.96 6.46
N CYS A 37 4.39 -12.74 6.02
CA CYS A 37 5.05 -11.73 6.84
C CYS A 37 4.08 -10.76 7.52
N MET A 38 2.76 -10.91 7.29
CA MET A 38 1.71 -10.01 7.78
C MET A 38 0.98 -10.61 8.98
N ASP A 39 0.60 -9.75 9.92
CA ASP A 39 -0.36 -10.13 10.96
C ASP A 39 -1.82 -10.17 10.44
N ALA A 40 -2.76 -10.60 11.29
CA ALA A 40 -4.15 -10.78 10.89
C ALA A 40 -4.85 -9.48 10.45
N ILE A 41 -4.43 -8.30 10.91
CA ILE A 41 -4.99 -7.00 10.51
C ILE A 41 -4.37 -6.55 9.21
N GLU A 42 -3.05 -6.63 9.11
CA GLU A 42 -2.29 -6.34 7.89
C GLU A 42 -2.78 -7.21 6.72
N LEU A 43 -2.99 -8.52 6.98
CA LEU A 43 -3.50 -9.44 5.98
C LEU A 43 -4.88 -9.05 5.47
N ARG A 44 -5.80 -8.61 6.36
CA ARG A 44 -7.12 -8.12 5.94
C ARG A 44 -7.03 -6.86 5.07
N MET A 45 -6.11 -5.94 5.37
CA MET A 45 -5.90 -4.76 4.52
C MET A 45 -5.32 -5.12 3.16
N PHE A 46 -4.38 -6.07 3.14
CA PHE A 46 -3.84 -6.60 1.89
C PHE A 46 -4.90 -7.31 1.05
N ASP A 47 -5.74 -8.16 1.67
CA ASP A 47 -6.84 -8.84 0.98
C ASP A 47 -7.88 -7.87 0.44
N LEU A 48 -8.20 -6.82 1.19
CA LEU A 48 -9.09 -5.76 0.73
C LEU A 48 -8.52 -5.02 -0.48
N ALA A 49 -7.23 -4.67 -0.43
CA ALA A 49 -6.55 -4.03 -1.55
C ALA A 49 -6.56 -4.92 -2.80
N HIS A 50 -6.28 -6.22 -2.64
CA HIS A 50 -6.33 -7.18 -3.74
C HIS A 50 -7.74 -7.34 -4.31
N PHE A 51 -8.77 -7.44 -3.46
CA PHE A 51 -10.16 -7.45 -3.91
C PHE A 51 -10.50 -6.20 -4.74
N CYS A 52 -10.17 -5.02 -4.24
CA CYS A 52 -10.41 -3.75 -4.95
C CYS A 52 -9.65 -3.68 -6.28
N GLU A 53 -8.45 -4.26 -6.35
CA GLU A 53 -7.70 -4.39 -7.60
C GLU A 53 -8.44 -5.24 -8.63
N GLN A 54 -8.91 -6.43 -8.23
CA GLN A 54 -9.66 -7.32 -9.12
C GLN A 54 -10.94 -6.65 -9.64
N GLU A 55 -11.65 -5.92 -8.77
CA GLU A 55 -12.83 -5.15 -9.16
C GLU A 55 -12.48 -3.97 -10.09
N THR A 56 -11.33 -3.31 -9.88
CA THR A 56 -10.80 -2.29 -10.79
C THR A 56 -10.59 -2.86 -12.19
N ILE A 57 -9.89 -3.98 -12.30
CA ILE A 57 -9.62 -4.66 -13.57
C ILE A 57 -10.92 -5.11 -14.26
N ARG A 58 -11.86 -5.68 -13.49
CA ARG A 58 -13.16 -6.11 -14.00
C ARG A 58 -13.97 -4.93 -14.54
N SER A 59 -13.99 -3.81 -13.80
CA SER A 59 -14.68 -2.60 -14.19
C SER A 59 -14.07 -1.94 -15.42
N GLN A 60 -12.73 -1.94 -15.54
CA GLN A 60 -12.04 -1.47 -16.75
C GLN A 60 -12.43 -2.28 -17.99
N LYS A 61 -12.42 -3.62 -17.87
CA LYS A 61 -12.83 -4.52 -18.98
C LYS A 61 -14.28 -4.32 -19.41
N ALA A 62 -15.13 -3.87 -18.50
CA ALA A 62 -16.53 -3.54 -18.74
C ALA A 62 -16.75 -2.06 -19.14
N GLU A 63 -15.69 -1.30 -19.35
CA GLU A 63 -15.70 0.15 -19.65
C GLU A 63 -16.45 0.98 -18.58
N ALA A 64 -16.59 0.44 -17.36
CA ALA A 64 -17.23 1.10 -16.22
C ALA A 64 -16.22 2.00 -15.49
N HIS A 65 -15.77 3.08 -16.14
CA HIS A 65 -14.65 3.92 -15.71
C HIS A 65 -14.83 4.52 -14.32
N LEU A 66 -16.04 4.94 -13.96
CA LEU A 66 -16.34 5.45 -12.62
C LEU A 66 -16.14 4.36 -11.55
N ALA A 67 -16.66 3.16 -11.79
CA ALA A 67 -16.51 2.03 -10.86
C ALA A 67 -15.02 1.66 -10.71
N ALA A 68 -14.28 1.61 -11.81
CA ALA A 68 -12.84 1.37 -11.80
C ALA A 68 -12.07 2.43 -10.98
N CYS A 69 -12.41 3.71 -11.15
CA CYS A 69 -11.81 4.81 -10.39
C CYS A 69 -12.09 4.68 -8.88
N LEU A 70 -13.34 4.34 -8.48
CA LEU A 70 -13.72 4.17 -7.09
C LEU A 70 -13.01 2.99 -6.45
N MET A 71 -12.91 1.86 -7.14
CA MET A 71 -12.19 0.69 -6.65
C MET A 71 -10.69 0.94 -6.58
N GLY A 72 -10.10 1.65 -7.55
CA GLY A 72 -8.70 2.07 -7.50
C GLY A 72 -8.39 2.98 -6.31
N ALA A 73 -9.27 3.93 -6.00
CA ALA A 73 -9.12 4.78 -4.82
C ALA A 73 -9.21 3.97 -3.50
N ALA A 74 -10.15 3.02 -3.41
CA ALA A 74 -10.29 2.15 -2.24
C ALA A 74 -9.10 1.21 -2.08
N MET A 75 -8.53 0.69 -3.17
CA MET A 75 -7.29 -0.09 -3.19
C MET A 75 -6.14 0.71 -2.59
N ASN A 76 -5.94 1.95 -3.05
CA ASN A 76 -4.86 2.80 -2.54
C ASN A 76 -5.06 3.15 -1.06
N GLU A 77 -6.30 3.37 -0.60
CA GLU A 77 -6.63 3.61 0.81
C GLU A 77 -6.23 2.40 1.67
N ALA A 78 -6.56 1.18 1.23
CA ALA A 78 -6.21 -0.05 1.93
C ALA A 78 -4.68 -0.28 1.98
N LEU A 79 -3.97 -0.02 0.88
CA LEU A 79 -2.50 -0.11 0.85
C LEU A 79 -1.82 0.93 1.73
N LEU A 80 -2.32 2.16 1.77
CA LEU A 80 -1.81 3.19 2.67
C LEU A 80 -2.08 2.86 4.14
N ALA A 81 -3.24 2.28 4.46
CA ALA A 81 -3.52 1.77 5.80
C ALA A 81 -2.55 0.65 6.18
N LEU A 82 -2.29 -0.30 5.28
CA LEU A 82 -1.31 -1.35 5.46
C LEU A 82 0.10 -0.79 5.67
N MET A 83 0.51 0.19 4.87
CA MET A 83 1.79 0.89 5.05
C MET A 83 1.88 1.53 6.44
N CYS A 84 0.84 2.22 6.90
CA CYS A 84 0.82 2.79 8.23
C CYS A 84 1.00 1.72 9.32
N LEU A 85 0.32 0.58 9.21
CA LEU A 85 0.44 -0.53 10.15
C LEU A 85 1.87 -1.09 10.19
N GLN A 86 2.50 -1.25 9.03
CA GLN A 86 3.84 -1.81 8.91
C GLN A 86 4.97 -0.87 9.33
N TYR A 87 4.76 0.43 9.23
CA TYR A 87 5.73 1.48 9.56
C TYR A 87 5.31 2.28 10.81
N GLU A 88 4.80 1.58 11.85
CA GLU A 88 4.30 2.20 13.08
C GLU A 88 5.28 3.20 13.70
N SER A 89 6.57 2.84 13.79
CA SER A 89 7.62 3.71 14.34
C SER A 89 7.72 5.05 13.60
N ASP A 90 7.60 5.01 12.27
CA ASP A 90 7.68 6.20 11.42
C ASP A 90 6.40 7.01 11.51
N VAL A 91 5.24 6.35 11.47
CA VAL A 91 3.91 6.99 11.53
C VAL A 91 3.69 7.73 12.83
N THR A 92 4.10 7.15 13.97
CA THR A 92 3.93 7.76 15.30
C THR A 92 4.68 9.07 15.47
N THR A 93 5.72 9.31 14.68
CA THR A 93 6.48 10.57 14.68
C THR A 93 5.87 11.64 13.75
N THR A 94 4.86 11.32 12.93
CA THR A 94 4.24 12.26 12.00
C THR A 94 3.37 13.32 12.71
N THR A 95 3.26 14.46 12.06
CA THR A 95 2.38 15.56 12.51
C THR A 95 0.93 15.10 12.56
N GLN A 96 0.48 14.30 11.58
CA GLN A 96 -0.88 13.78 11.51
C GLN A 96 -1.20 12.87 12.70
N PHE A 97 -0.30 11.97 13.08
CA PHE A 97 -0.50 11.08 14.23
C PHE A 97 -0.54 11.86 15.54
N ARG A 98 0.41 12.77 15.75
CA ARG A 98 0.44 13.65 16.93
C ARG A 98 -0.84 14.49 17.08
N TYR A 99 -1.37 14.99 15.96
CA TYR A 99 -2.64 15.73 15.96
C TYR A 99 -3.82 14.83 16.37
N SER A 100 -3.87 13.61 15.83
CA SER A 100 -4.96 12.64 16.12
C SER A 100 -4.97 12.18 17.58
N THR A 101 -3.80 12.14 18.24
CA THR A 101 -3.65 11.67 19.64
C THR A 101 -3.60 12.79 20.67
N ARG A 102 -3.57 14.07 20.23
CA ARG A 102 -3.37 15.24 21.11
C ARG A 102 -4.38 15.35 22.25
N LYS A 103 -5.66 15.06 21.98
CA LYS A 103 -6.75 15.22 22.97
C LYS A 103 -6.91 14.00 23.88
N LYS A 104 -6.64 12.81 23.36
CA LYS A 104 -6.80 11.54 24.07
C LYS A 104 -5.80 10.53 23.53
N PRO A 105 -4.84 10.09 24.37
CA PRO A 105 -3.96 8.98 23.99
C PRO A 105 -4.80 7.72 23.71
N ARG A 106 -4.48 7.03 22.62
CA ARG A 106 -5.15 5.81 22.16
C ARG A 106 -4.11 4.83 21.62
N PRO A 107 -4.38 3.52 21.64
CA PRO A 107 -3.55 2.55 20.95
C PRO A 107 -3.37 2.92 19.48
N PHE A 108 -2.20 2.69 18.93
CA PHE A 108 -1.85 3.05 17.55
C PHE A 108 -2.89 2.57 16.54
N ARG A 109 -3.25 1.28 16.61
CA ARG A 109 -4.20 0.65 15.67
C ARG A 109 -5.59 1.26 15.72
N ASP A 110 -6.05 1.69 16.91
CA ASP A 110 -7.36 2.36 17.06
C ASP A 110 -7.34 3.73 16.41
N VAL A 111 -6.20 4.42 16.44
CA VAL A 111 -6.03 5.71 15.76
C VAL A 111 -6.09 5.54 14.25
N ILE A 112 -5.34 4.56 13.73
CA ILE A 112 -5.30 4.25 12.29
C ILE A 112 -6.68 3.80 11.78
N ALA A 113 -7.43 3.00 12.56
CA ALA A 113 -8.75 2.52 12.18
C ALA A 113 -9.79 3.64 11.99
N ASP A 114 -9.62 4.77 12.67
CA ASP A 114 -10.52 5.94 12.55
C ASP A 114 -10.10 6.89 11.40
N TRP A 115 -8.96 6.67 10.77
CA TRP A 115 -8.47 7.54 9.70
C TRP A 115 -9.26 7.32 8.41
N LYS A 116 -9.36 8.42 7.66
CA LYS A 116 -9.88 8.44 6.29
C LYS A 116 -8.70 8.61 5.33
N LEU A 117 -8.94 8.45 4.05
CA LEU A 117 -7.93 8.60 3.00
C LEU A 117 -7.11 9.90 3.12
N GLU A 118 -7.74 11.02 3.52
CA GLU A 118 -7.02 12.29 3.72
C GLU A 118 -5.89 12.21 4.74
N GLN A 119 -6.10 11.52 5.88
CA GLN A 119 -5.08 11.34 6.90
C GLN A 119 -3.93 10.46 6.40
N PHE A 120 -4.26 9.40 5.68
CA PHE A 120 -3.26 8.53 5.04
C PHE A 120 -2.42 9.28 4.02
N ILE A 121 -3.03 10.13 3.20
CA ILE A 121 -2.33 10.97 2.23
C ILE A 121 -1.33 11.90 2.93
N LYS A 122 -1.72 12.56 4.01
CA LYS A 122 -0.83 13.45 4.79
C LYS A 122 0.40 12.71 5.34
N VAL A 123 0.21 11.47 5.80
CA VAL A 123 1.32 10.63 6.25
C VAL A 123 2.20 10.23 5.08
N ALA A 124 1.63 9.80 3.98
CA ALA A 124 2.38 9.41 2.78
C ALA A 124 3.20 10.59 2.22
N GLU A 125 2.67 11.81 2.29
CA GLU A 125 3.34 13.06 1.93
C GLU A 125 4.52 13.35 2.87
N GLU A 126 4.28 13.34 4.20
CA GLU A 126 5.31 13.60 5.20
C GLU A 126 6.44 12.55 5.19
N ARG A 127 6.14 11.32 4.73
CA ARG A 127 7.09 10.21 4.65
C ARG A 127 7.65 9.95 3.26
N GLU A 128 7.25 10.75 2.28
CA GLU A 128 7.71 10.61 0.89
C GLU A 128 7.54 9.18 0.34
N TRP A 129 6.45 8.49 0.75
CA TRP A 129 6.19 7.11 0.34
C TRP A 129 5.90 6.97 -1.15
N ILE A 130 5.47 8.03 -1.79
CA ILE A 130 5.17 8.06 -3.22
C ILE A 130 6.12 9.06 -3.87
N SER A 131 7.14 8.53 -4.53
CA SER A 131 8.20 9.36 -5.10
C SER A 131 7.75 10.12 -6.35
N ALA A 132 8.35 11.30 -6.54
CA ALA A 132 8.14 12.15 -7.71
C ALA A 132 8.66 11.53 -9.03
N GLY A 133 9.54 10.51 -8.96
CA GLY A 133 10.29 10.02 -10.12
C GLY A 133 9.52 9.11 -11.08
N ILE A 134 8.23 8.84 -10.83
CA ILE A 134 7.44 7.86 -11.58
C ILE A 134 6.65 8.51 -12.72
N VAL A 135 6.53 9.83 -12.71
CA VAL A 135 5.61 10.57 -13.59
C VAL A 135 6.40 11.38 -14.60
N SER A 136 6.21 11.09 -15.91
CA SER A 136 6.80 11.91 -16.98
C SER A 136 6.22 13.35 -16.96
N GLU A 137 6.92 14.29 -17.58
CA GLU A 137 6.48 15.69 -17.64
C GLU A 137 5.13 15.82 -18.37
N GLU A 138 4.89 15.01 -19.41
CA GLU A 138 3.60 15.02 -20.14
C GLU A 138 2.45 14.60 -19.21
N ILE A 139 2.66 13.58 -18.36
CA ILE A 139 1.66 13.14 -17.39
C ILE A 139 1.44 14.21 -16.32
N LYS A 140 2.49 14.89 -15.84
CA LYS A 140 2.35 15.99 -14.88
C LYS A 140 1.51 17.14 -15.45
N ILE A 141 1.74 17.52 -16.72
CA ILE A 141 0.95 18.54 -17.41
C ILE A 141 -0.52 18.12 -17.47
N ALA A 142 -0.80 16.89 -17.95
CA ALA A 142 -2.16 16.39 -18.05
C ALA A 142 -2.87 16.33 -16.68
N LEU A 143 -2.13 15.95 -15.61
CA LEU A 143 -2.63 15.97 -14.23
C LEU A 143 -2.98 17.37 -13.75
N ALA A 144 -2.12 18.35 -14.01
CA ALA A 144 -2.33 19.74 -13.61
C ALA A 144 -3.54 20.35 -14.35
N GLU A 145 -3.71 20.05 -15.64
CA GLU A 145 -4.88 20.45 -16.42
C GLU A 145 -6.15 19.84 -15.88
N GLY A 146 -6.16 18.52 -15.63
CA GLY A 146 -7.29 17.84 -15.04
C GLY A 146 -7.68 18.33 -13.68
N PHE A 147 -6.71 18.64 -12.84
CA PHE A 147 -6.95 19.24 -11.54
C PHE A 147 -7.66 20.59 -11.69
N ARG A 148 -7.22 21.46 -12.64
CA ARG A 148 -7.87 22.74 -12.89
C ARG A 148 -9.33 22.60 -13.34
N GLU A 149 -9.63 21.58 -14.13
CA GLU A 149 -11.01 21.31 -14.58
C GLU A 149 -11.88 20.69 -13.48
N LEU A 150 -11.31 19.80 -12.64
CA LEU A 150 -12.05 19.06 -11.63
C LEU A 150 -12.33 19.90 -10.38
N MET A 151 -11.39 20.75 -9.96
CA MET A 151 -11.50 21.50 -8.69
C MET A 151 -12.71 22.41 -8.59
N PRO A 152 -13.12 23.20 -9.61
CA PRO A 152 -14.34 23.99 -9.55
C PRO A 152 -15.61 23.15 -9.32
N ILE A 153 -15.58 21.89 -9.69
CA ILE A 153 -16.70 20.95 -9.53
C ILE A 153 -16.72 20.37 -8.12
N THR A 154 -15.57 19.87 -7.65
CA THR A 154 -15.47 19.16 -6.37
C THR A 154 -15.35 20.10 -5.17
N HIS A 155 -14.79 21.28 -5.40
CA HIS A 155 -14.52 22.31 -4.39
C HIS A 155 -14.93 23.69 -4.89
N PRO A 156 -16.24 23.95 -5.09
CA PRO A 156 -16.73 25.23 -5.62
C PRO A 156 -16.44 26.43 -4.71
N GLU A 157 -15.98 26.20 -3.50
CA GLU A 157 -15.51 27.20 -2.54
C GLU A 157 -14.06 27.66 -2.77
N MET A 158 -13.27 26.90 -3.56
CA MET A 158 -11.87 27.27 -3.81
C MET A 158 -11.77 28.49 -4.76
N THR A 159 -10.82 29.34 -4.44
CA THR A 159 -10.45 30.45 -5.34
C THR A 159 -9.60 29.95 -6.50
N GLU A 160 -9.60 30.69 -7.61
CA GLU A 160 -8.76 30.37 -8.78
C GLU A 160 -7.27 30.28 -8.41
N GLU A 161 -6.78 31.17 -7.54
CA GLU A 161 -5.40 31.13 -7.04
C GLU A 161 -5.09 29.85 -6.25
N ALA A 162 -6.05 29.35 -5.47
CA ALA A 162 -5.87 28.10 -4.73
C ALA A 162 -5.86 26.90 -5.68
N ILE A 163 -6.67 26.91 -6.73
CA ILE A 163 -6.69 25.89 -7.78
C ILE A 163 -5.36 25.89 -8.54
N MET A 164 -4.85 27.07 -8.93
CA MET A 164 -3.56 27.16 -9.62
C MET A 164 -2.40 26.65 -8.77
N ARG A 165 -2.33 27.03 -7.49
CA ARG A 165 -1.32 26.47 -6.55
C ARG A 165 -1.43 24.96 -6.37
N GLY A 166 -2.66 24.45 -6.34
CA GLY A 166 -2.91 23.00 -6.31
C GLY A 166 -2.39 22.30 -7.55
N ALA A 167 -2.61 22.89 -8.75
CA ALA A 167 -2.07 22.37 -10.01
C ALA A 167 -0.53 22.37 -10.04
N GLU A 168 0.12 23.40 -9.48
CA GLU A 168 1.58 23.46 -9.35
C GLU A 168 2.13 22.34 -8.47
N SER A 169 1.34 21.83 -7.52
CA SER A 169 1.77 20.70 -6.65
C SER A 169 2.07 19.42 -7.41
N PHE A 170 1.51 19.23 -8.61
CA PHE A 170 1.84 18.08 -9.48
C PHE A 170 3.27 18.12 -10.01
N PHE A 171 3.88 19.29 -10.07
CA PHE A 171 5.27 19.46 -10.48
C PHE A 171 6.24 19.32 -9.30
N VAL A 172 5.81 19.66 -8.09
CA VAL A 172 6.62 19.64 -6.88
C VAL A 172 6.45 18.34 -6.09
N TYR A 173 5.19 17.88 -5.92
CA TYR A 173 4.81 16.69 -5.14
C TYR A 173 3.86 15.78 -5.93
N PRO A 174 4.26 15.29 -7.12
CA PRO A 174 3.33 14.64 -8.05
C PRO A 174 2.64 13.43 -7.43
N GLY A 175 3.33 12.60 -6.64
CA GLY A 175 2.76 11.40 -6.05
C GLY A 175 1.60 11.68 -5.10
N THR A 176 1.71 12.69 -4.24
CA THR A 176 0.63 13.07 -3.31
C THR A 176 -0.48 13.85 -4.01
N ALA A 177 -0.15 14.65 -5.02
CA ALA A 177 -1.13 15.31 -5.86
C ALA A 177 -2.01 14.28 -6.60
N MET A 178 -1.42 13.20 -7.11
CA MET A 178 -2.13 12.07 -7.72
C MET A 178 -3.12 11.42 -6.74
N LEU A 179 -2.71 11.15 -5.50
CA LEU A 179 -3.60 10.62 -4.46
C LEU A 179 -4.77 11.56 -4.16
N ARG A 180 -4.50 12.85 -4.06
CA ARG A 180 -5.53 13.87 -3.83
C ARG A 180 -6.52 13.93 -5.00
N MET A 181 -6.04 13.85 -6.23
CA MET A 181 -6.91 13.78 -7.40
C MET A 181 -7.82 12.56 -7.39
N THR A 182 -7.30 11.37 -7.05
CA THR A 182 -8.15 10.16 -6.92
C THR A 182 -9.18 10.30 -5.79
N GLN A 183 -8.83 10.96 -4.69
CA GLN A 183 -9.76 11.28 -3.59
C GLN A 183 -10.85 12.25 -4.07
N ASP A 184 -10.49 13.28 -4.81
CA ASP A 184 -11.44 14.30 -5.29
C ASP A 184 -12.43 13.72 -6.29
N LEU A 185 -11.96 12.86 -7.21
CA LEU A 185 -12.84 12.11 -8.11
C LEU A 185 -13.79 11.18 -7.35
N ARG A 186 -13.29 10.46 -6.34
CA ARG A 186 -14.14 9.66 -5.45
C ARG A 186 -15.21 10.53 -4.76
N ASN A 187 -14.85 11.72 -4.33
CA ASN A 187 -15.77 12.64 -3.67
C ASN A 187 -16.73 13.33 -4.66
N ALA A 188 -16.38 13.41 -5.94
CA ALA A 188 -17.21 14.03 -6.98
C ALA A 188 -18.53 13.29 -7.25
N ILE A 189 -18.66 12.00 -6.84
CA ILE A 189 -19.94 11.27 -6.94
C ILE A 189 -21.02 11.79 -5.99
N HIS A 190 -20.68 12.61 -5.00
CA HIS A 190 -21.66 13.12 -4.05
C HIS A 190 -22.50 14.25 -4.68
N ALA A 191 -23.79 14.02 -4.82
CA ALA A 191 -24.74 14.97 -5.39
C ALA A 191 -24.62 16.40 -4.81
N GLY A 192 -24.34 16.53 -3.50
CA GLY A 192 -24.14 17.81 -2.85
C GLY A 192 -22.96 18.64 -3.40
N LYS A 193 -21.97 18.00 -4.01
CA LYS A 193 -20.88 18.72 -4.71
C LYS A 193 -21.41 19.36 -5.98
N TRP A 194 -22.15 18.60 -6.79
CA TRP A 194 -22.75 19.09 -8.05
C TRP A 194 -23.78 20.18 -7.82
N MET A 195 -24.56 20.09 -6.74
CA MET A 195 -25.53 21.14 -6.39
C MET A 195 -24.87 22.49 -6.11
N ARG A 196 -23.63 22.51 -5.64
CA ARG A 196 -22.87 23.73 -5.33
C ARG A 196 -21.97 24.18 -6.49
N SER A 197 -21.67 23.28 -7.41
CA SER A 197 -20.85 23.60 -8.58
C SER A 197 -21.56 24.55 -9.52
N LYS A 198 -20.83 25.53 -10.04
CA LYS A 198 -21.28 26.40 -11.14
C LYS A 198 -20.91 25.84 -12.50
N SER A 199 -20.07 24.80 -12.54
CA SER A 199 -19.63 24.19 -13.79
C SER A 199 -20.69 23.23 -14.31
N PRO A 200 -20.95 23.16 -15.61
CA PRO A 200 -21.85 22.18 -16.21
C PRO A 200 -21.25 20.78 -16.06
N PHE A 201 -22.11 19.78 -15.83
CA PHE A 201 -21.69 18.40 -15.88
C PHE A 201 -21.49 17.98 -17.34
N VAL A 202 -20.26 17.58 -17.69
CA VAL A 202 -19.93 17.02 -19.00
C VAL A 202 -19.50 15.57 -18.80
N ALA A 203 -20.38 14.63 -19.15
CA ALA A 203 -20.18 13.21 -18.90
C ALA A 203 -18.89 12.66 -19.54
N GLU A 204 -18.56 13.12 -20.74
CA GLU A 204 -17.35 12.70 -21.47
C GLU A 204 -16.08 13.09 -20.73
N HIS A 205 -15.98 14.34 -20.28
CA HIS A 205 -14.83 14.80 -19.49
C HIS A 205 -14.71 14.04 -18.19
N PHE A 206 -15.82 13.84 -17.48
CA PHE A 206 -15.83 13.08 -16.22
C PHE A 206 -15.38 11.63 -16.43
N THR A 207 -15.83 10.99 -17.51
CA THR A 207 -15.41 9.62 -17.88
C THR A 207 -13.91 9.57 -18.18
N GLN A 208 -13.37 10.55 -18.92
CA GLN A 208 -11.93 10.64 -19.21
C GLN A 208 -11.11 10.78 -17.90
N TRP A 209 -11.57 11.62 -16.97
CA TRP A 209 -10.92 11.77 -15.67
C TRP A 209 -10.96 10.49 -14.83
N CYS A 210 -12.07 9.76 -14.82
CA CYS A 210 -12.16 8.49 -14.13
C CYS A 210 -11.21 7.44 -14.75
N HIS A 211 -11.12 7.38 -16.07
CA HIS A 211 -10.19 6.50 -16.76
C HIS A 211 -8.74 6.84 -16.39
N PHE A 212 -8.37 8.11 -16.45
CA PHE A 212 -7.05 8.60 -16.10
C PHE A 212 -6.69 8.30 -14.62
N ALA A 213 -7.60 8.61 -13.69
CA ALA A 213 -7.40 8.32 -12.27
C ALA A 213 -7.22 6.82 -11.97
N THR A 214 -7.84 5.96 -12.77
CA THR A 214 -7.66 4.50 -12.65
C THR A 214 -6.22 4.08 -13.00
N HIS A 215 -5.64 4.64 -14.06
CA HIS A 215 -4.23 4.41 -14.39
C HIS A 215 -3.30 4.91 -13.29
N LEU A 216 -3.53 6.12 -12.79
CA LEU A 216 -2.76 6.67 -11.69
C LEU A 216 -2.83 5.80 -10.42
N SER A 217 -4.00 5.25 -10.13
CA SER A 217 -4.17 4.33 -9.00
C SER A 217 -3.30 3.09 -9.16
N GLY A 218 -3.11 2.60 -10.38
CA GLY A 218 -2.20 1.49 -10.70
C GLY A 218 -0.72 1.84 -10.41
N GLU A 219 -0.28 3.02 -10.82
CA GLU A 219 1.09 3.50 -10.56
C GLU A 219 1.35 3.67 -9.07
N ILE A 220 0.43 4.29 -8.35
CA ILE A 220 0.51 4.45 -6.88
C ILE A 220 0.62 3.08 -6.21
N ARG A 221 -0.23 2.13 -6.62
CA ARG A 221 -0.19 0.75 -6.13
C ARG A 221 1.19 0.14 -6.28
N MET A 222 1.81 0.26 -7.45
CA MET A 222 3.14 -0.33 -7.69
C MET A 222 4.19 0.24 -6.74
N CYS A 223 4.14 1.54 -6.46
CA CYS A 223 5.05 2.17 -5.49
C CYS A 223 4.84 1.63 -4.07
N LEU A 224 3.57 1.58 -3.62
CA LEU A 224 3.23 1.11 -2.28
C LEU A 224 3.60 -0.38 -2.11
N LEU A 225 3.31 -1.22 -3.10
CA LEU A 225 3.71 -2.64 -3.08
C LEU A 225 5.23 -2.81 -3.01
N HIS A 226 5.99 -2.01 -3.76
CA HIS A 226 7.45 -2.04 -3.68
C HIS A 226 7.96 -1.73 -2.27
N LEU A 227 7.41 -0.72 -1.61
CA LEU A 227 7.78 -0.39 -0.23
C LEU A 227 7.38 -1.48 0.77
N ILE A 228 6.19 -2.07 0.62
CA ILE A 228 5.74 -3.20 1.43
C ILE A 228 6.69 -4.39 1.26
N MET A 229 7.05 -4.73 0.02
CA MET A 229 8.01 -5.79 -0.28
C MET A 229 9.39 -5.51 0.34
N LYS A 230 9.90 -4.30 0.19
CA LYS A 230 11.18 -3.88 0.77
C LYS A 230 11.18 -4.01 2.30
N ARG A 231 10.12 -3.59 2.95
CA ARG A 231 9.97 -3.73 4.40
C ARG A 231 9.94 -5.19 4.82
N ASN A 232 9.14 -6.03 4.15
CA ASN A 232 9.00 -7.44 4.49
C ASN A 232 10.30 -8.20 4.26
N SER A 233 11.04 -7.90 3.20
CA SER A 233 12.38 -8.45 2.95
C SER A 233 13.35 -8.08 4.07
N LYS A 234 13.33 -6.82 4.55
CA LYS A 234 14.17 -6.38 5.67
C LYS A 234 13.85 -7.16 6.94
N VAL A 235 12.56 -7.30 7.29
CA VAL A 235 12.11 -8.07 8.47
C VAL A 235 12.52 -9.53 8.37
N ALA A 236 12.40 -10.15 7.19
CA ALA A 236 12.84 -11.52 6.97
C ALA A 236 14.35 -11.66 7.18
N THR A 237 15.15 -10.71 6.66
CA THR A 237 16.61 -10.71 6.84
C THR A 237 17.00 -10.54 8.31
N GLU A 238 16.38 -9.62 9.04
CA GLU A 238 16.63 -9.43 10.47
C GLU A 238 16.34 -10.69 11.28
N LYS A 239 15.20 -11.34 11.04
CA LYS A 239 14.86 -12.63 11.68
C LYS A 239 15.85 -13.73 11.35
N MET A 240 16.39 -13.78 10.13
CA MET A 240 17.43 -14.75 9.75
C MET A 240 18.73 -14.51 10.50
N LEU A 241 19.13 -13.24 10.68
CA LEU A 241 20.32 -12.91 11.46
C LEU A 241 20.16 -13.31 12.93
N GLU A 242 19.04 -12.93 13.55
CA GLU A 242 18.74 -13.34 14.94
C GLU A 242 18.79 -14.86 15.11
N LEU A 243 18.25 -15.58 14.14
CA LEU A 243 18.23 -17.03 14.17
C LEU A 243 19.64 -17.61 13.96
N SER A 244 20.44 -17.05 13.07
CA SER A 244 21.84 -17.45 12.89
C SER A 244 22.63 -17.28 14.20
N GLU A 245 22.44 -16.15 14.89
CA GLU A 245 23.06 -15.92 16.19
C GLU A 245 22.58 -16.89 17.28
N MET A 246 21.30 -17.30 17.23
CA MET A 246 20.78 -18.33 18.13
C MET A 246 21.39 -19.70 17.82
N LEU A 247 21.53 -20.05 16.54
CA LEU A 247 22.16 -21.30 16.11
C LEU A 247 23.63 -21.38 16.51
N ASP A 248 24.36 -20.26 16.45
CA ASP A 248 25.77 -20.20 16.88
C ASP A 248 25.94 -20.46 18.38
N LYS A 249 24.91 -20.21 19.17
CA LYS A 249 24.89 -20.51 20.62
C LYS A 249 24.48 -21.93 20.97
N LEU A 250 23.99 -22.71 19.97
CA LEU A 250 23.58 -24.10 20.18
C LEU A 250 24.80 -25.06 20.22
N PRO A 251 24.73 -26.12 21.02
CA PRO A 251 25.73 -27.21 20.95
C PRO A 251 25.78 -27.80 19.54
N PRO A 252 26.97 -28.24 19.06
CA PRO A 252 27.17 -28.70 17.68
C PRO A 252 26.22 -29.81 17.21
N ALA A 253 25.81 -30.71 18.12
CA ALA A 253 24.87 -31.80 17.82
C ALA A 253 23.46 -31.27 17.46
N TYR A 254 23.00 -30.22 18.12
CA TYR A 254 21.70 -29.60 17.80
C TYR A 254 21.73 -28.78 16.52
N ARG A 255 22.88 -28.14 16.22
CA ARG A 255 23.11 -27.41 14.98
C ARG A 255 23.04 -28.34 13.77
N ALA A 256 23.72 -29.50 13.82
CA ALA A 256 23.69 -30.53 12.79
C ALA A 256 22.27 -31.02 12.49
N LEU A 257 21.49 -31.29 13.54
CA LEU A 257 20.10 -31.75 13.42
C LEU A 257 19.20 -30.69 12.77
N PHE A 258 19.40 -29.44 13.13
CA PHE A 258 18.68 -28.32 12.56
C PHE A 258 19.02 -28.12 11.07
N GLU A 259 20.30 -28.16 10.70
CA GLU A 259 20.75 -28.06 9.30
C GLU A 259 20.18 -29.19 8.43
N GLU A 260 20.11 -30.40 8.97
CA GLU A 260 19.50 -31.55 8.29
C GLU A 260 17.99 -31.36 8.07
N GLN A 261 17.26 -30.88 9.07
CA GLN A 261 15.82 -30.58 8.94
C GLN A 261 15.55 -29.46 7.93
N VAL A 262 16.33 -28.39 7.93
CA VAL A 262 16.20 -27.30 6.95
C VAL A 262 16.47 -27.82 5.53
N ARG A 263 17.52 -28.62 5.32
CA ARG A 263 17.79 -29.24 4.02
C ARG A 263 16.66 -30.15 3.56
N ALA A 264 16.13 -31.00 4.44
CA ALA A 264 15.02 -31.88 4.12
C ALA A 264 13.76 -31.10 3.68
N GLN A 265 13.46 -30.01 4.36
CA GLN A 265 12.30 -29.17 3.99
C GLN A 265 12.50 -28.37 2.69
N LEU A 266 13.71 -27.89 2.41
CA LEU A 266 14.05 -27.23 1.16
C LEU A 266 13.96 -28.21 -0.02
N HIS A 267 14.48 -29.43 0.11
CA HIS A 267 14.37 -30.46 -0.93
C HIS A 267 12.92 -30.88 -1.19
N LEU A 268 12.10 -31.02 -0.15
CA LEU A 268 10.67 -31.34 -0.31
C LEU A 268 9.88 -30.22 -1.02
N SER A 269 10.35 -28.97 -0.97
CA SER A 269 9.74 -27.86 -1.69
C SER A 269 10.11 -27.86 -3.18
N ILE A 270 11.34 -28.26 -3.52
CA ILE A 270 11.84 -28.33 -4.89
C ILE A 270 11.21 -29.52 -5.66
N ASP A 271 11.07 -30.67 -5.00
CA ASP A 271 10.54 -31.89 -5.64
C ASP A 271 9.02 -31.85 -5.91
N LYS A 272 8.29 -30.91 -5.31
CA LYS A 272 6.85 -30.72 -5.55
C LYS A 272 6.53 -29.86 -6.77
N GLU A 273 7.52 -29.21 -7.35
CA GLU A 273 7.37 -28.30 -8.50
C GLU A 273 7.82 -28.90 -9.83
N THR A 274 8.22 -30.16 -9.85
CA THR A 274 8.49 -30.88 -11.12
C THR A 274 7.23 -31.63 -11.57
N PRO A 275 6.60 -31.25 -12.71
CA PRO A 275 5.40 -31.88 -13.23
C PRO A 275 5.65 -33.31 -13.74
#